data_ed17d1b96a5e77533cb729254b8f747f
#
_entry.id   ed17d1b96a5e77533cb729254b8f747f
#
_cell.length_a   1.000
_cell.length_b   1.000
_cell.length_c   1.000
_cell.angle_alpha   90.00
_cell.angle_beta   90.00
_cell.angle_gamma   90.00
#
_symmetry.space_group_name_H-M   'P 1'
#
loop_
_entity.id
_entity.type
_entity.pdbx_description
1 polymer ?
#
loop_
_entity_poly.entity_id
_entity_poly.type
_entity_poly.pdbx_seq_one_letter_code
_entity_poly.pdbx_strand_id
1 'polypeptide(L)'
;MLIKTLLTLQTTHTGLDMNRTLAINMPVMSYGKTPDQIINFHRETIRRIKELPGVDEVAVGTIVPWRDAGGFGPGFAFSGEGHTKGTHEEDPLAQFRAVSPGFFGALGVSILQGRDFNDSDRRGGEPVVIISQSVAKQMFPGQDPINRHIMWTDPVMDFISMSKGPRRIVGVVADVDDQHIVPGAVPTIYHPFGQVPDNLSDNGVSIFGGRLFVHTHGDPYSLVTSVTRIVRELSIDQPVEHAATLEDIRAEVLTPDRLNSIVFGGFAAVALAISIVGVAGVLAFSVSARTREFGIRLAIGSQRRHLLTQVVTEGAIMAGAGVIAGAAFGFILAKFAGRFFVEAKMPGALPVIASALLLMVVAVIASVLPATRAARVDVMQALRSE
;
A
#
# COMPACT_ATOMS: atom_id res chain seq x y z
N MET A 1 -12.95 -1.49 -7.68
CA MET A 1 -11.54 -1.72 -7.42
C MET A 1 -11.08 -0.98 -6.17
N LEU A 2 -11.24 0.33 -6.09
CA LEU A 2 -10.85 1.18 -4.95
C LEU A 2 -11.41 0.70 -3.60
N ILE A 3 -12.69 0.36 -3.49
CA ILE A 3 -13.30 -0.13 -2.24
C ILE A 3 -12.69 -1.47 -1.79
N LYS A 4 -12.41 -2.38 -2.73
CA LYS A 4 -11.74 -3.65 -2.42
C LYS A 4 -10.31 -3.42 -1.94
N THR A 5 -9.58 -2.51 -2.56
CA THR A 5 -8.24 -2.12 -2.13
C THR A 5 -8.26 -1.52 -0.74
N LEU A 6 -9.19 -0.60 -0.45
CA LEU A 6 -9.38 -0.02 0.89
C LEU A 6 -9.70 -1.07 1.96
N LEU A 7 -10.61 -2.00 1.67
CA LEU A 7 -10.95 -3.09 2.59
C LEU A 7 -9.75 -4.01 2.83
N THR A 8 -9.02 -4.36 1.77
CA THR A 8 -7.79 -5.16 1.90
C THR A 8 -6.76 -4.44 2.74
N LEU A 9 -6.57 -3.14 2.53
CA LEU A 9 -5.63 -2.30 3.30
C LEU A 9 -5.96 -2.24 4.80
N GLN A 10 -7.25 -2.21 5.15
CA GLN A 10 -7.68 -2.18 6.55
C GLN A 10 -7.59 -3.54 7.25
N THR A 11 -7.67 -4.65 6.50
CA THR A 11 -7.74 -6.00 7.07
C THR A 11 -6.44 -6.79 6.98
N THR A 12 -5.42 -6.29 6.28
CA THR A 12 -4.18 -7.05 6.09
C THR A 12 -3.24 -6.89 7.27
N HIS A 13 -2.78 -8.02 7.78
CA HIS A 13 -1.70 -8.05 8.76
C HIS A 13 -0.40 -7.54 8.13
N THR A 14 0.15 -6.47 8.69
CA THR A 14 1.40 -5.85 8.24
C THR A 14 2.63 -6.53 8.83
N GLY A 15 2.44 -7.42 9.80
CA GLY A 15 3.51 -8.02 10.59
C GLY A 15 4.04 -7.11 11.70
N LEU A 16 3.39 -5.94 11.93
CA LEU A 16 3.80 -4.93 12.92
C LEU A 16 2.74 -4.77 14.01
N ASP A 17 3.16 -4.47 15.23
CA ASP A 17 2.27 -4.02 16.32
C ASP A 17 2.02 -2.51 16.19
N MET A 18 0.98 -2.17 15.42
CA MET A 18 0.75 -0.79 15.00
C MET A 18 0.23 0.13 16.11
N ASN A 19 -0.59 -0.43 17.02
CA ASN A 19 -1.29 0.35 18.04
C ASN A 19 -0.42 0.66 19.26
N ARG A 20 0.57 -0.21 19.52
CA ARG A 20 1.43 -0.13 20.70
C ARG A 20 2.81 0.44 20.42
N THR A 21 3.14 0.70 19.17
CA THR A 21 4.43 1.24 18.76
C THR A 21 4.30 2.71 18.40
N LEU A 22 4.95 3.56 19.21
CA LEU A 22 5.13 4.99 18.94
C LEU A 22 6.39 5.17 18.10
N ALA A 23 6.26 5.82 16.96
CA ALA A 23 7.38 6.24 16.13
C ALA A 23 7.60 7.76 16.27
N ILE A 24 8.85 8.14 16.50
CA ILE A 24 9.25 9.53 16.69
C ILE A 24 10.40 9.86 15.75
N ASN A 25 10.26 10.94 15.03
CA ASN A 25 11.31 11.44 14.17
C ASN A 25 12.37 12.19 15.00
N MET A 26 13.58 11.68 15.00
CA MET A 26 14.76 12.32 15.58
C MET A 26 15.80 12.51 14.47
N PRO A 27 15.64 13.50 13.58
CA PRO A 27 16.64 13.75 12.55
C PRO A 27 17.97 14.05 13.22
N VAL A 28 18.99 13.23 12.95
CA VAL A 28 20.29 13.39 13.58
C VAL A 28 20.97 14.63 13.02
N MET A 29 21.14 15.64 13.86
CA MET A 29 21.99 16.78 13.57
C MET A 29 23.44 16.34 13.72
N SER A 30 24.05 15.86 12.64
CA SER A 30 25.42 15.32 12.64
C SER A 30 26.49 16.42 12.64
N TYR A 31 26.10 17.69 12.59
CA TYR A 31 27.05 18.80 12.61
C TYR A 31 27.97 18.74 13.82
N GLY A 32 29.27 18.47 13.55
CA GLY A 32 30.33 18.47 14.57
C GLY A 32 30.33 17.25 15.50
N LYS A 33 29.52 16.23 15.26
CA LYS A 33 29.51 14.98 16.04
C LYS A 33 30.22 13.87 15.30
N THR A 34 31.06 13.11 16.00
CA THR A 34 31.65 11.89 15.47
C THR A 34 30.60 10.76 15.41
N PRO A 35 30.76 9.75 14.56
CA PRO A 35 29.89 8.58 14.51
C PRO A 35 29.73 7.89 15.87
N ASP A 36 30.81 7.77 16.63
CA ASP A 36 30.76 7.17 17.98
C ASP A 36 29.89 8.01 18.93
N GLN A 37 29.94 9.34 18.84
CA GLN A 37 29.07 10.22 19.64
C GLN A 37 27.60 10.03 19.26
N ILE A 38 27.29 9.84 17.97
CA ILE A 38 25.93 9.56 17.50
C ILE A 38 25.45 8.21 18.01
N ILE A 39 26.27 7.16 17.89
CA ILE A 39 25.94 5.82 18.38
C ILE A 39 25.72 5.85 19.89
N ASN A 40 26.59 6.53 20.65
CA ASN A 40 26.46 6.65 22.10
C ASN A 40 25.23 7.46 22.52
N PHE A 41 24.87 8.52 21.77
CA PHE A 41 23.63 9.26 21.98
C PHE A 41 22.41 8.36 21.81
N HIS A 42 22.33 7.56 20.73
CA HIS A 42 21.22 6.63 20.52
C HIS A 42 21.16 5.55 21.60
N ARG A 43 22.32 4.99 21.98
CA ARG A 43 22.38 3.98 23.05
C ARG A 43 21.88 4.53 24.38
N GLU A 44 22.31 5.72 24.77
CA GLU A 44 21.86 6.33 26.01
C GLU A 44 20.39 6.75 25.97
N THR A 45 19.92 7.22 24.82
CA THR A 45 18.50 7.52 24.59
C THR A 45 17.65 6.26 24.78
N ILE A 46 18.01 5.16 24.13
CA ILE A 46 17.31 3.85 24.26
C ILE A 46 17.31 3.42 25.74
N ARG A 47 18.46 3.46 26.40
CA ARG A 47 18.58 3.03 27.80
C ARG A 47 17.66 3.81 28.73
N ARG A 48 17.66 5.14 28.66
CA ARG A 48 16.84 5.99 29.54
C ARG A 48 15.35 5.87 29.26
N ILE A 49 14.95 5.73 28.00
CA ILE A 49 13.53 5.59 27.65
C ILE A 49 13.03 4.21 28.09
N LYS A 50 13.85 3.16 27.99
CA LYS A 50 13.49 1.81 28.44
C LYS A 50 13.25 1.73 29.96
N GLU A 51 13.77 2.67 30.74
CA GLU A 51 13.53 2.79 32.18
C GLU A 51 12.18 3.46 32.54
N LEU A 52 11.46 4.00 31.54
CA LEU A 52 10.16 4.63 31.78
C LEU A 52 9.09 3.56 32.07
N PRO A 53 8.17 3.82 33.03
CA PRO A 53 7.06 2.92 33.31
C PRO A 53 6.21 2.69 32.08
N GLY A 54 5.85 1.42 31.82
CA GLY A 54 4.98 1.04 30.71
C GLY A 54 5.68 0.84 29.36
N VAL A 55 6.98 1.06 29.30
CA VAL A 55 7.80 0.81 28.11
C VAL A 55 8.28 -0.65 28.13
N ASP A 56 8.01 -1.36 27.05
CA ASP A 56 8.42 -2.76 26.89
C ASP A 56 9.74 -2.87 26.10
N GLU A 57 9.83 -2.15 24.95
CA GLU A 57 11.04 -2.16 24.13
C GLU A 57 11.24 -0.82 23.45
N VAL A 58 12.51 -0.48 23.19
CA VAL A 58 12.91 0.77 22.53
C VAL A 58 14.00 0.49 21.53
N ALA A 59 13.87 1.06 20.35
CA ALA A 59 14.87 0.90 19.31
C ALA A 59 14.98 2.12 18.40
N VAL A 60 16.06 2.15 17.63
CA VAL A 60 16.30 3.16 16.59
C VAL A 60 16.44 2.44 15.25
N GLY A 61 15.85 3.02 14.21
CA GLY A 61 15.96 2.56 12.83
C GLY A 61 16.16 3.71 11.87
N THR A 62 16.33 3.40 10.58
CA THR A 62 16.57 4.40 9.51
C THR A 62 15.31 4.98 8.92
N ILE A 63 14.20 4.26 8.97
CA ILE A 63 12.94 4.68 8.36
C ILE A 63 11.76 4.44 9.30
N VAL A 64 10.74 5.27 9.17
CA VAL A 64 9.41 4.99 9.71
C VAL A 64 8.59 4.29 8.62
N PRO A 65 8.01 3.11 8.91
CA PRO A 65 7.11 2.42 7.99
C PRO A 65 6.10 3.37 7.33
N TRP A 66 5.87 3.19 6.04
CA TRP A 66 4.98 3.98 5.15
C TRP A 66 5.34 5.47 5.02
N ARG A 67 5.69 6.18 6.10
CA ARG A 67 6.02 7.62 6.06
C ARG A 67 7.27 7.89 5.24
N ASP A 68 8.30 7.07 5.41
CA ASP A 68 9.58 7.20 4.69
C ASP A 68 9.64 6.21 3.50
N ALA A 69 8.50 5.64 3.08
CA ALA A 69 8.42 4.70 1.97
C ALA A 69 8.97 5.30 0.67
N GLY A 70 9.76 4.51 -0.06
CA GLY A 70 10.36 4.95 -1.32
C GLY A 70 11.59 5.85 -1.17
N GLY A 71 11.99 6.25 0.04
CA GLY A 71 13.16 7.11 0.26
C GLY A 71 14.48 6.53 -0.26
N PHE A 72 14.58 5.20 -0.35
CA PHE A 72 15.74 4.49 -0.90
C PHE A 72 15.46 3.81 -2.26
N GLY A 73 14.41 4.22 -2.96
CA GLY A 73 14.05 3.66 -4.27
C GLY A 73 13.55 2.20 -4.20
N PRO A 74 13.70 1.46 -5.33
CA PRO A 74 13.18 0.09 -5.45
C PRO A 74 13.98 -0.97 -4.66
N GLY A 75 15.05 -0.57 -4.00
CA GLY A 75 16.00 -1.46 -3.34
C GLY A 75 17.33 -1.53 -4.08
N PHE A 76 18.25 -2.30 -3.54
CA PHE A 76 19.61 -2.45 -4.04
C PHE A 76 19.88 -3.90 -4.40
N ALA A 77 20.67 -4.13 -5.46
CA ALA A 77 21.04 -5.45 -5.91
C ALA A 77 21.95 -6.17 -4.89
N PHE A 78 21.68 -7.45 -4.66
CA PHE A 78 22.44 -8.27 -3.73
C PHE A 78 22.61 -9.70 -4.24
N SER A 79 23.57 -10.42 -3.70
CA SER A 79 23.83 -11.83 -4.01
C SER A 79 24.09 -12.62 -2.73
N GLY A 80 23.79 -13.90 -2.75
CA GLY A 80 24.01 -14.83 -1.64
C GLY A 80 25.07 -15.89 -1.96
N GLU A 81 25.64 -16.46 -0.92
CA GLU A 81 26.61 -17.56 -1.02
C GLU A 81 25.99 -18.75 -1.76
N GLY A 82 26.69 -19.22 -2.81
CA GLY A 82 26.22 -20.33 -3.64
C GLY A 82 25.25 -19.95 -4.75
N HIS A 83 24.87 -18.68 -4.84
CA HIS A 83 24.05 -18.20 -5.95
C HIS A 83 24.93 -18.03 -7.21
N THR A 84 24.65 -18.83 -8.24
CA THR A 84 25.30 -18.71 -9.55
C THR A 84 24.41 -17.92 -10.50
N LYS A 85 24.86 -16.73 -10.86
CA LYS A 85 24.15 -15.86 -11.79
C LYS A 85 24.07 -16.48 -13.18
N GLY A 86 22.88 -16.61 -13.73
CA GLY A 86 22.68 -16.98 -15.13
C GLY A 86 23.19 -15.86 -16.07
N THR A 87 23.53 -16.18 -17.32
CA THR A 87 24.20 -15.28 -18.29
C THR A 87 23.38 -14.00 -18.62
N HIS A 88 22.08 -13.96 -18.25
CA HIS A 88 21.17 -12.82 -18.48
C HIS A 88 20.28 -12.50 -17.26
N GLU A 89 20.65 -12.97 -16.07
CA GLU A 89 19.88 -12.78 -14.86
C GLU A 89 20.44 -11.59 -14.07
N GLU A 90 19.58 -10.63 -13.73
CA GLU A 90 19.93 -9.52 -12.84
C GLU A 90 19.87 -10.02 -11.39
N ASP A 91 20.74 -9.47 -10.53
CA ASP A 91 20.67 -9.76 -9.11
C ASP A 91 19.36 -9.27 -8.51
N PRO A 92 18.75 -9.99 -7.58
CA PRO A 92 17.53 -9.56 -6.91
C PRO A 92 17.75 -8.28 -6.12
N LEU A 93 16.66 -7.53 -5.90
CA LEU A 93 16.67 -6.30 -5.13
C LEU A 93 16.15 -6.54 -3.72
N ALA A 94 16.80 -5.90 -2.74
CA ALA A 94 16.32 -5.85 -1.37
C ALA A 94 16.44 -4.43 -0.80
N GLN A 95 15.59 -4.12 0.15
CA GLN A 95 15.66 -2.87 0.90
C GLN A 95 16.79 -2.93 1.92
N PHE A 96 17.50 -1.83 2.05
CA PHE A 96 18.49 -1.61 3.11
C PHE A 96 17.84 -0.98 4.32
N ARG A 97 18.09 -1.52 5.51
CA ARG A 97 17.68 -0.95 6.80
C ARG A 97 18.83 -1.05 7.80
N ALA A 98 19.18 0.05 8.45
CA ALA A 98 20.06 0.00 9.62
C ALA A 98 19.22 0.15 10.88
N VAL A 99 19.46 -0.73 11.86
CA VAL A 99 18.63 -0.83 13.06
C VAL A 99 19.48 -1.10 14.30
N SER A 100 19.00 -0.64 15.45
CA SER A 100 19.60 -0.99 16.75
C SER A 100 19.16 -2.38 17.22
N PRO A 101 19.86 -3.00 18.18
CA PRO A 101 19.31 -4.13 18.92
C PRO A 101 17.93 -3.81 19.50
N GLY A 102 17.04 -4.82 19.57
CA GLY A 102 15.67 -4.66 20.06
C GLY A 102 14.67 -4.11 19.03
N PHE A 103 15.11 -3.78 17.80
CA PHE A 103 14.26 -3.19 16.77
C PHE A 103 13.06 -4.07 16.42
N PHE A 104 13.27 -5.36 16.26
CA PHE A 104 12.20 -6.29 15.89
C PHE A 104 11.18 -6.42 17.04
N GLY A 105 11.64 -6.45 18.27
CA GLY A 105 10.78 -6.43 19.46
C GLY A 105 9.96 -5.14 19.59
N ALA A 106 10.58 -3.98 19.33
CA ALA A 106 9.89 -2.69 19.36
C ALA A 106 8.80 -2.54 18.30
N LEU A 107 8.90 -3.25 17.18
CA LEU A 107 7.89 -3.26 16.12
C LEU A 107 6.95 -4.48 16.17
N GLY A 108 7.15 -5.41 17.10
CA GLY A 108 6.37 -6.65 17.19
C GLY A 108 6.69 -7.67 16.10
N VAL A 109 7.84 -7.54 15.43
CA VAL A 109 8.26 -8.45 14.34
C VAL A 109 8.89 -9.72 14.92
N SER A 110 8.39 -10.88 14.50
CA SER A 110 8.89 -12.16 14.97
C SER A 110 10.23 -12.54 14.33
N ILE A 111 11.19 -12.97 15.15
CA ILE A 111 12.40 -13.63 14.71
C ILE A 111 12.06 -15.09 14.46
N LEU A 112 12.21 -15.57 13.22
CA LEU A 112 11.84 -16.90 12.80
C LEU A 112 12.96 -17.91 13.01
N GLN A 113 14.22 -17.46 12.83
CA GLN A 113 15.42 -18.28 12.99
C GLN A 113 16.58 -17.41 13.47
N GLY A 114 17.52 -18.02 14.18
CA GLY A 114 18.71 -17.33 14.64
C GLY A 114 18.47 -16.39 15.83
N ARG A 115 19.09 -15.22 15.81
CA ARG A 115 19.06 -14.23 16.88
C ARG A 115 18.89 -12.80 16.39
N ASP A 116 18.47 -11.92 17.29
CA ASP A 116 18.54 -10.47 17.11
C ASP A 116 19.98 -9.95 17.16
N PHE A 117 20.19 -8.72 16.74
CA PHE A 117 21.44 -8.01 16.97
C PHE A 117 21.67 -7.80 18.47
N ASN A 118 22.94 -7.67 18.81
CA ASN A 118 23.38 -7.36 20.16
C ASN A 118 24.59 -6.41 20.16
N ASP A 119 25.05 -6.02 21.34
CA ASP A 119 26.15 -5.05 21.49
C ASP A 119 27.51 -5.52 20.94
N SER A 120 27.69 -6.83 20.68
CA SER A 120 28.90 -7.35 20.04
C SER A 120 28.91 -7.11 18.52
N ASP A 121 27.74 -6.87 17.91
CA ASP A 121 27.58 -6.59 16.47
C ASP A 121 27.93 -5.13 16.16
N ARG A 122 29.15 -4.73 16.49
CA ARG A 122 29.67 -3.36 16.39
C ARG A 122 30.82 -3.27 15.39
N ARG A 123 31.26 -2.05 15.12
CA ARG A 123 32.42 -1.78 14.27
C ARG A 123 33.65 -2.53 14.76
N GLY A 124 34.42 -3.12 13.85
CA GLY A 124 35.57 -3.97 14.15
C GLY A 124 35.23 -5.41 14.54
N GLY A 125 33.94 -5.72 14.72
CA GLY A 125 33.44 -7.08 14.83
C GLY A 125 33.20 -7.72 13.45
N GLU A 126 32.79 -8.98 13.46
CA GLU A 126 32.39 -9.68 12.24
C GLU A 126 31.19 -8.98 11.57
N PRO A 127 31.23 -8.70 10.26
CA PRO A 127 30.11 -8.12 9.56
C PRO A 127 28.90 -9.08 9.52
N VAL A 128 27.76 -8.65 10.10
CA VAL A 128 26.57 -9.48 10.21
C VAL A 128 25.33 -8.77 9.65
N VAL A 129 24.34 -9.60 9.29
CA VAL A 129 23.01 -9.13 8.84
C VAL A 129 21.91 -10.01 9.39
N ILE A 130 20.71 -9.44 9.46
CA ILE A 130 19.44 -10.16 9.60
C ILE A 130 18.66 -9.95 8.31
N ILE A 131 18.01 -10.99 7.81
CA ILE A 131 17.29 -10.97 6.54
C ILE A 131 15.80 -11.26 6.74
N SER A 132 14.97 -10.72 5.87
CA SER A 132 13.55 -11.06 5.83
C SER A 132 13.34 -12.48 5.29
N GLN A 133 12.19 -13.08 5.61
CA GLN A 133 11.84 -14.42 5.14
C GLN A 133 11.81 -14.51 3.61
N SER A 134 11.38 -13.48 2.92
CA SER A 134 11.38 -13.38 1.46
C SER A 134 12.79 -13.47 0.87
N VAL A 135 13.77 -12.76 1.45
CA VAL A 135 15.18 -12.86 1.06
C VAL A 135 15.71 -14.29 1.30
N ALA A 136 15.41 -14.88 2.46
CA ALA A 136 15.82 -16.24 2.77
C ALA A 136 15.27 -17.27 1.78
N LYS A 137 13.97 -17.18 1.44
CA LYS A 137 13.32 -18.06 0.46
C LYS A 137 13.88 -17.89 -0.95
N GLN A 138 14.22 -16.66 -1.33
CA GLN A 138 14.73 -16.34 -2.66
C GLN A 138 16.17 -16.83 -2.87
N MET A 139 17.04 -16.62 -1.87
CA MET A 139 18.47 -16.92 -2.00
C MET A 139 18.82 -18.34 -1.57
N PHE A 140 18.10 -18.93 -0.62
CA PHE A 140 18.40 -20.21 0.00
C PHE A 140 17.19 -21.17 -0.01
N PRO A 141 16.56 -21.45 -1.18
CA PRO A 141 15.36 -22.26 -1.25
C PRO A 141 15.59 -23.66 -0.67
N GLY A 142 14.85 -24.00 0.40
CA GLY A 142 14.95 -25.30 1.07
C GLY A 142 16.22 -25.52 1.88
N GLN A 143 17.03 -24.50 2.10
CA GLN A 143 18.28 -24.57 2.87
C GLN A 143 18.22 -23.66 4.10
N ASP A 144 19.03 -23.95 5.11
CA ASP A 144 19.20 -23.08 6.26
C ASP A 144 20.05 -21.87 5.88
N PRO A 145 19.52 -20.64 6.00
CA PRO A 145 20.27 -19.41 5.69
C PRO A 145 21.21 -18.98 6.81
N ILE A 146 21.06 -19.50 8.04
CA ILE A 146 21.88 -19.09 9.19
C ILE A 146 23.35 -19.48 8.97
N ASN A 147 24.26 -18.56 9.32
CA ASN A 147 25.71 -18.65 9.10
C ASN A 147 26.16 -18.67 7.64
N ARG A 148 25.24 -18.53 6.67
CA ARG A 148 25.63 -18.25 5.28
C ARG A 148 25.90 -16.75 5.10
N HIS A 149 26.43 -16.41 3.93
CA HIS A 149 26.84 -15.06 3.62
C HIS A 149 26.00 -14.45 2.49
N ILE A 150 25.80 -13.15 2.60
CA ILE A 150 25.18 -12.33 1.56
C ILE A 150 26.02 -11.06 1.39
N MET A 151 25.99 -10.48 0.20
CA MET A 151 26.73 -9.27 -0.15
C MET A 151 25.91 -8.39 -1.06
N TRP A 152 26.11 -7.10 -0.94
CA TRP A 152 25.56 -6.14 -1.90
C TRP A 152 26.37 -6.16 -3.19
N THR A 153 25.70 -6.14 -4.33
CA THR A 153 26.31 -6.09 -5.67
C THR A 153 25.99 -4.79 -6.40
N ASP A 154 25.13 -3.95 -5.79
CA ASP A 154 24.75 -2.66 -6.32
C ASP A 154 25.90 -1.63 -6.23
N PRO A 155 26.23 -0.91 -7.32
CA PRO A 155 27.29 0.10 -7.31
C PRO A 155 27.06 1.24 -6.30
N VAL A 156 25.81 1.57 -5.97
CA VAL A 156 25.49 2.61 -4.97
C VAL A 156 25.95 2.14 -3.59
N MET A 157 25.79 0.85 -3.28
CA MET A 157 26.24 0.28 -2.01
C MET A 157 27.77 0.26 -1.91
N ASP A 158 28.48 0.12 -3.03
CA ASP A 158 29.93 0.26 -3.08
C ASP A 158 30.37 1.69 -2.80
N PHE A 159 29.73 2.65 -3.46
CA PHE A 159 30.00 4.08 -3.25
C PHE A 159 29.85 4.50 -1.77
N ILE A 160 28.83 4.00 -1.08
CA ILE A 160 28.64 4.26 0.36
C ILE A 160 29.42 3.29 1.27
N SER A 161 30.34 2.52 0.73
CA SER A 161 31.20 1.56 1.46
C SER A 161 30.45 0.46 2.23
N MET A 162 29.21 0.16 1.83
CA MET A 162 28.41 -0.93 2.41
C MET A 162 28.66 -2.28 1.74
N SER A 163 29.23 -2.31 0.52
CA SER A 163 29.48 -3.54 -0.25
C SER A 163 30.80 -4.25 0.10
N LYS A 164 31.57 -3.74 1.08
CA LYS A 164 32.90 -4.28 1.41
C LYS A 164 32.84 -5.70 2.00
N GLY A 165 32.59 -6.66 1.14
CA GLY A 165 32.66 -8.08 1.44
C GLY A 165 31.36 -8.73 1.95
N PRO A 166 31.40 -10.06 2.07
CA PRO A 166 30.27 -10.85 2.53
C PRO A 166 29.95 -10.56 4.00
N ARG A 167 28.65 -10.65 4.33
CA ARG A 167 28.13 -10.48 5.68
C ARG A 167 27.42 -11.74 6.12
N ARG A 168 27.72 -12.22 7.32
CA ARG A 168 27.14 -13.45 7.86
C ARG A 168 25.69 -13.21 8.30
N ILE A 169 24.77 -14.07 7.90
CA ILE A 169 23.39 -14.08 8.33
C ILE A 169 23.31 -14.65 9.75
N VAL A 170 22.82 -13.84 10.70
CA VAL A 170 22.68 -14.22 12.10
C VAL A 170 21.22 -14.43 12.51
N GLY A 171 20.27 -13.97 11.70
CA GLY A 171 18.85 -14.12 11.96
C GLY A 171 18.00 -13.99 10.69
N VAL A 172 16.82 -14.58 10.77
CA VAL A 172 15.74 -14.44 9.78
C VAL A 172 14.50 -13.93 10.51
N VAL A 173 13.89 -12.88 9.99
CA VAL A 173 12.67 -12.28 10.54
C VAL A 173 11.49 -12.46 9.59
N ALA A 174 10.28 -12.36 10.14
CA ALA A 174 9.06 -12.34 9.35
C ALA A 174 9.08 -11.17 8.35
N ASP A 175 8.44 -11.36 7.20
CA ASP A 175 8.27 -10.28 6.24
C ASP A 175 7.40 -9.17 6.82
N VAL A 176 7.79 -7.94 6.57
CA VAL A 176 7.09 -6.73 6.97
C VAL A 176 6.69 -5.96 5.72
N ASP A 177 5.47 -5.46 5.69
CA ASP A 177 5.03 -4.52 4.66
C ASP A 177 5.14 -3.09 5.22
N ASP A 178 6.26 -2.46 4.96
CA ASP A 178 6.58 -1.11 5.41
C ASP A 178 6.56 -0.05 4.29
N GLN A 179 6.25 -0.46 3.05
CA GLN A 179 6.39 0.41 1.89
C GLN A 179 5.14 0.55 1.04
N HIS A 180 4.37 -0.52 0.86
CA HIS A 180 3.33 -0.55 -0.14
C HIS A 180 1.96 -0.23 0.43
N ILE A 181 1.18 0.51 -0.36
CA ILE A 181 -0.25 0.68 -0.12
C ILE A 181 -0.97 -0.66 -0.30
N VAL A 182 -0.57 -1.46 -1.28
CA VAL A 182 -1.07 -2.83 -1.47
C VAL A 182 -0.09 -3.80 -0.79
N PRO A 183 -0.56 -4.60 0.18
CA PRO A 183 0.31 -5.47 0.95
C PRO A 183 1.12 -6.43 0.09
N GLY A 184 2.40 -6.51 0.36
CA GLY A 184 3.34 -7.41 -0.29
C GLY A 184 4.58 -7.61 0.59
N ALA A 185 5.21 -8.78 0.49
CA ALA A 185 6.48 -8.98 1.15
C ALA A 185 7.55 -8.08 0.51
N VAL A 186 8.22 -7.27 1.34
CA VAL A 186 9.32 -6.42 0.91
C VAL A 186 10.63 -7.11 1.28
N PRO A 187 11.38 -7.65 0.29
CA PRO A 187 12.69 -8.22 0.57
C PRO A 187 13.58 -7.19 1.27
N THR A 188 14.04 -7.48 2.48
CA THR A 188 14.76 -6.53 3.33
C THR A 188 15.97 -7.18 3.96
N ILE A 189 17.10 -6.46 3.94
CA ILE A 189 18.34 -6.82 4.63
C ILE A 189 18.60 -5.77 5.71
N TYR A 190 18.63 -6.24 6.94
CA TYR A 190 18.86 -5.40 8.12
C TYR A 190 20.33 -5.45 8.51
N HIS A 191 20.87 -4.29 8.85
CA HIS A 191 22.24 -4.09 9.31
C HIS A 191 22.25 -3.56 10.74
N PRO A 192 23.17 -3.99 11.58
CA PRO A 192 23.32 -3.37 12.91
C PRO A 192 23.81 -1.94 12.74
N PHE A 193 23.18 -1.00 13.43
CA PHE A 193 23.49 0.43 13.35
C PHE A 193 24.99 0.71 13.65
N GLY A 194 25.58 -0.08 14.54
CA GLY A 194 26.99 0.03 14.91
C GLY A 194 27.99 -0.42 13.83
N GLN A 195 27.55 -1.03 12.73
CA GLN A 195 28.41 -1.46 11.61
C GLN A 195 28.25 -0.64 10.34
N VAL A 196 27.46 0.44 10.41
CA VAL A 196 27.31 1.37 9.27
C VAL A 196 28.59 2.22 9.14
N PRO A 197 29.13 2.40 7.93
CA PRO A 197 30.38 3.12 7.72
C PRO A 197 30.33 4.61 8.07
N ASP A 198 31.48 5.19 8.43
CA ASP A 198 31.65 6.57 8.88
C ASP A 198 31.65 7.61 7.75
N ASN A 199 32.09 7.20 6.56
CA ASN A 199 32.37 8.11 5.44
C ASN A 199 31.11 8.83 4.90
N LEU A 200 29.92 8.46 5.36
CA LEU A 200 28.69 9.19 5.07
C LEU A 200 28.51 10.44 5.94
N SER A 201 29.32 10.59 6.99
CA SER A 201 29.27 11.73 7.91
C SER A 201 30.21 12.89 7.53
N ASP A 202 31.18 12.69 6.63
CA ASP A 202 32.15 13.73 6.24
C ASP A 202 31.50 14.97 5.60
N ASN A 203 30.31 14.83 5.02
CA ASN A 203 29.54 15.93 4.46
C ASN A 203 28.44 16.48 5.39
N GLY A 204 28.44 16.10 6.69
CA GLY A 204 27.49 16.60 7.68
C GLY A 204 26.07 16.07 7.56
N VAL A 205 25.81 15.14 6.62
CA VAL A 205 24.50 14.52 6.45
C VAL A 205 24.60 13.08 6.90
N SER A 206 24.09 12.79 8.10
CA SER A 206 23.80 11.40 8.44
C SER A 206 22.62 10.94 7.58
N ILE A 207 22.88 10.14 6.55
CA ILE A 207 21.84 9.50 5.73
C ILE A 207 20.95 8.58 6.61
N PHE A 208 21.46 8.22 7.77
CA PHE A 208 20.79 7.38 8.75
C PHE A 208 20.19 8.24 9.88
N GLY A 209 19.25 9.11 9.50
CA GLY A 209 18.47 9.85 10.51
C GLY A 209 17.82 8.88 11.49
N GLY A 210 17.96 9.16 12.80
CA GLY A 210 17.36 8.32 13.83
C GLY A 210 15.84 8.38 13.78
N ARG A 211 15.21 7.23 13.65
CA ARG A 211 13.79 7.03 13.88
C ARG A 211 13.67 6.22 15.15
N LEU A 212 13.15 6.83 16.20
CA LEU A 212 12.96 6.19 17.50
C LEU A 212 11.63 5.45 17.51
N PHE A 213 11.65 4.20 17.94
CA PHE A 213 10.48 3.36 18.16
C PHE A 213 10.38 3.00 19.62
N VAL A 214 9.20 3.21 20.20
CA VAL A 214 8.91 2.88 21.60
C VAL A 214 7.68 2.00 21.64
N HIS A 215 7.86 0.74 22.02
CA HIS A 215 6.77 -0.20 22.25
C HIS A 215 6.33 -0.11 23.70
N THR A 216 5.01 -0.05 23.92
CA THR A 216 4.43 0.12 25.26
C THR A 216 3.15 -0.70 25.41
N HIS A 217 2.88 -1.18 26.60
CA HIS A 217 1.60 -1.78 26.96
C HIS A 217 0.54 -0.76 27.43
N GLY A 218 0.94 0.51 27.59
CA GLY A 218 0.07 1.63 27.94
C GLY A 218 -0.35 2.48 26.73
N ASP A 219 -0.83 3.69 27.00
CA ASP A 219 -1.08 4.68 25.97
C ASP A 219 0.24 5.25 25.42
N PRO A 220 0.57 5.00 24.12
CA PRO A 220 1.81 5.47 23.53
C PRO A 220 2.00 7.00 23.61
N TYR A 221 0.92 7.76 23.48
CA TYR A 221 0.98 9.22 23.47
C TYR A 221 1.34 9.81 24.85
N SER A 222 1.02 9.09 25.93
CA SER A 222 1.42 9.51 27.29
C SER A 222 2.94 9.60 27.47
N LEU A 223 3.71 8.87 26.67
CA LEU A 223 5.18 8.82 26.73
C LEU A 223 5.86 9.99 26.00
N VAL A 224 5.19 10.68 25.07
CA VAL A 224 5.77 11.70 24.19
C VAL A 224 6.50 12.78 24.98
N THR A 225 5.87 13.32 26.03
CA THR A 225 6.47 14.38 26.86
C THR A 225 7.72 13.89 27.58
N SER A 226 7.71 12.69 28.15
CA SER A 226 8.83 12.12 28.88
C SER A 226 10.00 11.79 27.95
N VAL A 227 9.70 11.20 26.78
CA VAL A 227 10.69 10.90 25.73
C VAL A 227 11.33 12.19 25.22
N THR A 228 10.52 13.21 24.90
CA THR A 228 11.04 14.51 24.44
C THR A 228 11.96 15.15 25.48
N ARG A 229 11.63 15.08 26.76
CA ARG A 229 12.46 15.60 27.85
C ARG A 229 13.79 14.86 27.90
N ILE A 230 13.81 13.53 27.89
CA ILE A 230 15.03 12.71 27.93
C ILE A 230 15.94 13.04 26.72
N VAL A 231 15.38 13.13 25.53
CA VAL A 231 16.16 13.47 24.32
C VAL A 231 16.80 14.84 24.44
N ARG A 232 16.05 15.85 24.92
CA ARG A 232 16.55 17.22 25.11
C ARG A 232 17.61 17.34 26.23
N GLU A 233 17.49 16.54 27.27
CA GLU A 233 18.53 16.46 28.32
C GLU A 233 19.87 15.91 27.80
N LEU A 234 19.78 14.95 26.84
CA LEU A 234 20.96 14.36 26.21
C LEU A 234 21.56 15.24 25.11
N SER A 235 20.72 15.98 24.39
CA SER A 235 21.15 16.91 23.34
C SER A 235 20.11 18.00 23.16
N ILE A 236 20.41 19.20 23.58
CA ILE A 236 19.47 20.34 23.54
C ILE A 236 19.05 20.72 22.11
N ASP A 237 19.96 20.49 21.17
CA ASP A 237 19.75 20.83 19.75
C ASP A 237 19.08 19.69 18.95
N GLN A 238 18.77 18.56 19.61
CA GLN A 238 18.13 17.43 18.93
C GLN A 238 16.63 17.68 18.77
N PRO A 239 16.12 17.87 17.54
CA PRO A 239 14.69 17.99 17.32
C PRO A 239 14.00 16.63 17.57
N VAL A 240 12.79 16.71 18.12
CA VAL A 240 11.88 15.60 18.32
C VAL A 240 10.59 15.98 17.62
N GLU A 241 10.27 15.29 16.55
CA GLU A 241 9.20 15.67 15.65
C GLU A 241 8.28 14.50 15.33
N HIS A 242 7.04 14.82 14.93
CA HIS A 242 6.09 13.86 14.35
C HIS A 242 5.93 12.56 15.14
N ALA A 243 5.76 12.67 16.46
CA ALA A 243 5.42 11.53 17.29
C ALA A 243 4.02 11.03 16.96
N ALA A 244 3.90 9.80 16.46
CA ALA A 244 2.63 9.16 16.14
C ALA A 244 2.75 7.64 16.26
N THR A 245 1.62 6.96 16.49
CA THR A 245 1.58 5.49 16.42
C THR A 245 1.75 5.02 14.98
N LEU A 246 2.21 3.79 14.78
CA LEU A 246 2.30 3.22 13.43
C LEU A 246 0.93 3.14 12.76
N GLU A 247 -0.16 2.98 13.53
CA GLU A 247 -1.52 3.00 13.00
C GLU A 247 -1.90 4.37 12.46
N ASP A 248 -1.64 5.45 13.21
CA ASP A 248 -1.94 6.81 12.77
C ASP A 248 -1.10 7.21 11.56
N ILE A 249 0.17 6.82 11.53
CA ILE A 249 1.05 7.04 10.38
C ILE A 249 0.48 6.35 9.13
N ARG A 250 0.06 5.10 9.27
CA ARG A 250 -0.56 4.38 8.16
C ARG A 250 -1.87 5.03 7.72
N ALA A 251 -2.70 5.45 8.67
CA ALA A 251 -3.95 6.16 8.39
C ALA A 251 -3.71 7.49 7.66
N GLU A 252 -2.69 8.25 8.07
CA GLU A 252 -2.28 9.51 7.43
C GLU A 252 -1.87 9.27 5.97
N VAL A 253 -0.99 8.30 5.72
CA VAL A 253 -0.51 7.95 4.37
C VAL A 253 -1.63 7.44 3.48
N LEU A 254 -2.61 6.73 4.02
CA LEU A 254 -3.77 6.22 3.27
C LEU A 254 -4.89 7.27 3.07
N THR A 255 -4.83 8.40 3.75
CA THR A 255 -5.87 9.45 3.68
C THR A 255 -6.11 9.98 2.26
N PRO A 256 -5.09 10.30 1.42
CA PRO A 256 -5.30 10.75 0.05
C PRO A 256 -6.05 9.72 -0.79
N ASP A 257 -5.71 8.43 -0.67
CA ASP A 257 -6.37 7.36 -1.42
C ASP A 257 -7.81 7.15 -0.98
N ARG A 258 -8.09 7.30 0.31
CA ARG A 258 -9.44 7.27 0.85
C ARG A 258 -10.29 8.43 0.33
N LEU A 259 -9.75 9.64 0.33
CA LEU A 259 -10.42 10.82 -0.24
C LEU A 259 -10.67 10.65 -1.73
N ASN A 260 -9.67 10.24 -2.50
CA ASN A 260 -9.81 9.96 -3.92
C ASN A 260 -10.90 8.91 -4.18
N SER A 261 -10.94 7.85 -3.37
CA SER A 261 -11.96 6.79 -3.49
C SER A 261 -13.38 7.32 -3.22
N ILE A 262 -13.56 8.19 -2.23
CA ILE A 262 -14.85 8.81 -1.92
C ILE A 262 -15.28 9.75 -3.06
N VAL A 263 -14.37 10.60 -3.53
CA VAL A 263 -14.65 11.57 -4.60
C VAL A 263 -14.98 10.86 -5.92
N PHE A 264 -14.15 9.92 -6.36
CA PHE A 264 -14.41 9.16 -7.58
C PHE A 264 -15.63 8.25 -7.47
N GLY A 265 -15.88 7.67 -6.28
CA GLY A 265 -17.09 6.92 -5.99
C GLY A 265 -18.34 7.79 -6.07
N GLY A 266 -18.29 9.00 -5.56
CA GLY A 266 -19.35 10.00 -5.68
C GLY A 266 -19.65 10.38 -7.13
N PHE A 267 -18.61 10.68 -7.92
CA PHE A 267 -18.77 10.95 -9.35
C PHE A 267 -19.36 9.75 -10.10
N ALA A 268 -18.92 8.55 -9.81
CA ALA A 268 -19.46 7.35 -10.40
C ALA A 268 -20.95 7.14 -10.07
N ALA A 269 -21.36 7.43 -8.83
CA ALA A 269 -22.76 7.36 -8.42
C ALA A 269 -23.62 8.39 -9.14
N VAL A 270 -23.15 9.62 -9.29
CA VAL A 270 -23.85 10.68 -10.04
C VAL A 270 -23.95 10.32 -11.53
N ALA A 271 -22.85 9.84 -12.14
CA ALA A 271 -22.85 9.41 -13.53
C ALA A 271 -23.84 8.24 -13.78
N LEU A 272 -23.89 7.28 -12.84
CA LEU A 272 -24.87 6.20 -12.86
C LEU A 272 -26.29 6.71 -12.80
N ALA A 273 -26.59 7.65 -11.89
CA ALA A 273 -27.93 8.26 -11.77
C ALA A 273 -28.34 8.98 -13.06
N ILE A 274 -27.45 9.75 -13.67
CA ILE A 274 -27.70 10.41 -14.96
C ILE A 274 -27.95 9.37 -16.06
N SER A 275 -27.18 8.29 -16.10
CA SER A 275 -27.35 7.20 -17.07
C SER A 275 -28.71 6.51 -16.93
N ILE A 276 -29.17 6.27 -15.69
CA ILE A 276 -30.50 5.71 -15.40
C ILE A 276 -31.61 6.61 -15.95
N VAL A 277 -31.53 7.91 -15.63
CA VAL A 277 -32.52 8.89 -16.12
C VAL A 277 -32.49 9.00 -17.64
N GLY A 278 -31.29 8.97 -18.23
CA GLY A 278 -31.11 9.02 -19.68
C GLY A 278 -31.75 7.83 -20.38
N VAL A 279 -31.45 6.62 -19.94
CA VAL A 279 -32.02 5.38 -20.51
C VAL A 279 -33.54 5.36 -20.31
N ALA A 280 -34.02 5.66 -19.11
CA ALA A 280 -35.47 5.71 -18.83
C ALA A 280 -36.17 6.76 -19.68
N GLY A 281 -35.57 7.94 -19.89
CA GLY A 281 -36.11 9.01 -20.74
C GLY A 281 -36.22 8.61 -22.21
N VAL A 282 -35.17 8.04 -22.79
CA VAL A 282 -35.18 7.58 -24.20
C VAL A 282 -36.21 6.47 -24.42
N LEU A 283 -36.29 5.51 -23.48
CA LEU A 283 -37.31 4.45 -23.56
C LEU A 283 -38.73 4.98 -23.39
N ALA A 284 -38.96 5.91 -22.47
CA ALA A 284 -40.26 6.56 -22.28
C ALA A 284 -40.69 7.31 -23.54
N PHE A 285 -39.77 8.02 -24.18
CA PHE A 285 -40.01 8.69 -25.45
C PHE A 285 -40.35 7.69 -26.60
N SER A 286 -39.54 6.64 -26.70
CA SER A 286 -39.77 5.57 -27.69
C SER A 286 -41.14 4.89 -27.51
N VAL A 287 -41.54 4.60 -26.28
CA VAL A 287 -42.86 4.06 -25.94
C VAL A 287 -43.98 5.03 -26.31
N SER A 288 -43.84 6.31 -25.95
CA SER A 288 -44.84 7.34 -26.27
C SER A 288 -45.02 7.50 -27.76
N ALA A 289 -43.93 7.52 -28.54
CA ALA A 289 -43.99 7.63 -30.00
C ALA A 289 -44.69 6.43 -30.69
N ARG A 290 -44.69 5.26 -30.03
CA ARG A 290 -45.29 4.01 -30.58
C ARG A 290 -46.59 3.59 -29.87
N THR A 291 -47.19 4.47 -29.08
CA THR A 291 -48.37 4.18 -28.26
C THR A 291 -49.54 3.66 -29.11
N ARG A 292 -49.77 4.24 -30.30
CA ARG A 292 -50.81 3.83 -31.23
C ARG A 292 -50.55 2.40 -31.79
N GLU A 293 -49.32 2.10 -32.15
CA GLU A 293 -48.92 0.77 -32.62
C GLU A 293 -49.14 -0.28 -31.52
N PHE A 294 -48.76 0.02 -30.28
CA PHE A 294 -49.00 -0.87 -29.14
C PHE A 294 -50.49 -1.06 -28.86
N GLY A 295 -51.28 0.00 -28.97
CA GLY A 295 -52.75 -0.07 -28.85
C GLY A 295 -53.40 -0.99 -29.89
N ILE A 296 -53.00 -0.88 -31.16
CA ILE A 296 -53.48 -1.74 -32.24
C ILE A 296 -53.08 -3.20 -31.99
N ARG A 297 -51.85 -3.48 -31.62
CA ARG A 297 -51.39 -4.84 -31.34
C ARG A 297 -52.14 -5.49 -30.17
N LEU A 298 -52.44 -4.72 -29.12
CA LEU A 298 -53.24 -5.18 -27.99
C LEU A 298 -54.68 -5.47 -28.39
N ALA A 299 -55.27 -4.64 -29.29
CA ALA A 299 -56.63 -4.83 -29.81
C ALA A 299 -56.75 -6.12 -30.67
N ILE A 300 -55.70 -6.49 -31.39
CA ILE A 300 -55.62 -7.70 -32.22
C ILE A 300 -55.29 -8.97 -31.39
N GLY A 301 -55.10 -8.83 -30.04
CA GLY A 301 -54.91 -9.96 -29.14
C GLY A 301 -53.43 -10.24 -28.76
N SER A 302 -52.49 -9.33 -29.05
CA SER A 302 -51.11 -9.49 -28.59
C SER A 302 -51.04 -9.50 -27.08
N GLN A 303 -50.23 -10.40 -26.51
CA GLN A 303 -50.03 -10.49 -25.07
C GLN A 303 -49.20 -9.31 -24.56
N ARG A 304 -49.61 -8.71 -23.43
CA ARG A 304 -48.87 -7.62 -22.75
C ARG A 304 -47.40 -7.98 -22.44
N ARG A 305 -47.12 -9.26 -22.16
CA ARG A 305 -45.76 -9.77 -21.94
C ARG A 305 -44.87 -9.58 -23.16
N HIS A 306 -45.37 -9.70 -24.34
CA HIS A 306 -44.61 -9.54 -25.59
C HIS A 306 -44.14 -8.09 -25.78
N LEU A 307 -45.01 -7.12 -25.49
CA LEU A 307 -44.64 -5.70 -25.51
C LEU A 307 -43.64 -5.32 -24.42
N LEU A 308 -43.81 -5.86 -23.20
CA LEU A 308 -42.83 -5.69 -22.12
C LEU A 308 -41.45 -6.21 -22.52
N THR A 309 -41.40 -7.43 -23.08
CA THR A 309 -40.12 -8.03 -23.49
C THR A 309 -39.47 -7.22 -24.60
N GLN A 310 -40.23 -6.66 -25.54
CA GLN A 310 -39.71 -5.83 -26.62
C GLN A 310 -39.04 -4.55 -26.07
N VAL A 311 -39.70 -3.82 -25.17
CA VAL A 311 -39.15 -2.58 -24.57
C VAL A 311 -37.92 -2.87 -23.73
N VAL A 312 -37.94 -3.96 -22.92
CA VAL A 312 -36.80 -4.36 -22.12
C VAL A 312 -35.62 -4.79 -23.00
N THR A 313 -35.88 -5.49 -24.12
CA THR A 313 -34.82 -5.90 -25.06
C THR A 313 -34.18 -4.68 -25.75
N GLU A 314 -34.99 -3.70 -26.18
CA GLU A 314 -34.48 -2.42 -26.72
C GLU A 314 -33.57 -1.70 -25.69
N GLY A 315 -33.98 -1.64 -24.43
CA GLY A 315 -33.21 -1.08 -23.35
C GLY A 315 -31.89 -1.84 -23.08
N ALA A 316 -31.96 -3.17 -23.12
CA ALA A 316 -30.77 -4.02 -22.94
C ALA A 316 -29.77 -3.89 -24.10
N ILE A 317 -30.25 -3.77 -25.34
CA ILE A 317 -29.39 -3.53 -26.51
C ILE A 317 -28.71 -2.18 -26.44
N MET A 318 -29.43 -1.10 -26.07
CA MET A 318 -28.83 0.23 -25.87
C MET A 318 -27.79 0.23 -24.78
N ALA A 319 -28.08 -0.41 -23.63
CA ALA A 319 -27.14 -0.55 -22.54
C ALA A 319 -25.91 -1.36 -22.96
N GLY A 320 -26.09 -2.47 -23.67
CA GLY A 320 -25.00 -3.30 -24.19
C GLY A 320 -24.08 -2.52 -25.14
N ALA A 321 -24.64 -1.77 -26.07
CA ALA A 321 -23.88 -0.91 -26.99
C ALA A 321 -23.10 0.16 -26.22
N GLY A 322 -23.71 0.80 -25.18
CA GLY A 322 -23.08 1.77 -24.31
C GLY A 322 -21.93 1.18 -23.49
N VAL A 323 -22.12 -0.03 -22.95
CA VAL A 323 -21.07 -0.76 -22.20
C VAL A 323 -19.88 -1.09 -23.10
N ILE A 324 -20.11 -1.57 -24.33
CA ILE A 324 -19.04 -1.87 -25.28
C ILE A 324 -18.28 -0.61 -25.67
N ALA A 325 -18.98 0.47 -26.02
CA ALA A 325 -18.37 1.74 -26.38
C ALA A 325 -17.57 2.34 -25.18
N GLY A 326 -18.15 2.30 -23.96
CA GLY A 326 -17.50 2.77 -22.74
C GLY A 326 -16.27 1.95 -22.37
N ALA A 327 -16.33 0.62 -22.53
CA ALA A 327 -15.18 -0.26 -22.30
C ALA A 327 -14.04 0.00 -23.30
N ALA A 328 -14.37 0.17 -24.59
CA ALA A 328 -13.39 0.49 -25.63
C ALA A 328 -12.70 1.86 -25.36
N PHE A 329 -13.49 2.88 -25.04
CA PHE A 329 -12.98 4.20 -24.71
C PHE A 329 -12.14 4.19 -23.43
N GLY A 330 -12.59 3.50 -22.38
CA GLY A 330 -11.87 3.32 -21.11
C GLY A 330 -10.53 2.59 -21.31
N PHE A 331 -10.49 1.58 -22.18
CA PHE A 331 -9.24 0.88 -22.52
C PHE A 331 -8.25 1.79 -23.25
N ILE A 332 -8.73 2.60 -24.22
CA ILE A 332 -7.90 3.57 -24.94
C ILE A 332 -7.32 4.60 -23.95
N LEU A 333 -8.17 5.13 -23.08
CA LEU A 333 -7.75 6.12 -22.06
C LEU A 333 -6.74 5.54 -21.09
N ALA A 334 -6.96 4.31 -20.59
CA ALA A 334 -6.03 3.62 -19.70
C ALA A 334 -4.66 3.37 -20.37
N LYS A 335 -4.66 2.98 -21.66
CA LYS A 335 -3.42 2.80 -22.43
C LYS A 335 -2.67 4.11 -22.64
N PHE A 336 -3.40 5.20 -22.84
CA PHE A 336 -2.80 6.53 -22.96
C PHE A 336 -2.24 7.03 -21.63
N ALA A 337 -2.99 6.90 -20.53
CA ALA A 337 -2.56 7.25 -19.19
C ALA A 337 -1.33 6.46 -18.73
N GLY A 338 -1.26 5.15 -19.05
CA GLY A 338 -0.10 4.31 -18.72
C GLY A 338 1.21 4.71 -19.42
N ARG A 339 1.18 5.61 -20.43
CA ARG A 339 2.39 6.19 -21.04
C ARG A 339 2.96 7.36 -20.24
N PHE A 340 2.14 8.01 -19.42
CA PHE A 340 2.53 9.20 -18.65
C PHE A 340 2.72 8.87 -17.14
N PHE A 341 2.09 7.81 -16.65
CA PHE A 341 2.14 7.39 -15.26
C PHE A 341 2.75 5.99 -15.15
N VAL A 342 4.01 5.91 -14.73
CA VAL A 342 4.80 4.66 -14.67
C VAL A 342 4.20 3.63 -13.70
N GLU A 343 3.37 4.05 -12.73
CA GLU A 343 2.77 3.18 -11.70
C GLU A 343 1.31 2.77 -11.97
N ALA A 344 0.69 3.21 -13.06
CA ALA A 344 -0.70 2.89 -13.35
C ALA A 344 -0.83 1.44 -13.83
N LYS A 345 -0.95 0.48 -12.90
CA LYS A 345 -1.32 -0.90 -13.22
C LYS A 345 -2.71 -0.92 -13.86
N MET A 346 -2.83 -1.50 -15.06
CA MET A 346 -4.13 -1.68 -15.70
C MET A 346 -5.08 -2.48 -14.81
N PRO A 347 -6.35 -2.06 -14.67
CA PRO A 347 -7.33 -2.84 -13.93
C PRO A 347 -7.47 -4.22 -14.57
N GLY A 348 -7.44 -5.28 -13.75
CA GLY A 348 -7.66 -6.64 -14.22
C GLY A 348 -9.04 -6.79 -14.89
N ALA A 349 -9.25 -7.83 -15.67
CA ALA A 349 -10.51 -8.08 -16.38
C ALA A 349 -11.72 -8.18 -15.43
N LEU A 350 -11.55 -8.69 -14.22
CA LEU A 350 -12.64 -8.95 -13.27
C LEU A 350 -13.39 -7.68 -12.82
N PRO A 351 -12.76 -6.55 -12.44
CA PRO A 351 -13.47 -5.31 -12.12
C PRO A 351 -14.24 -4.73 -13.31
N VAL A 352 -13.70 -4.86 -14.54
CA VAL A 352 -14.34 -4.37 -15.75
C VAL A 352 -15.60 -5.16 -16.02
N ILE A 353 -15.55 -6.48 -15.93
CA ILE A 353 -16.72 -7.37 -16.11
C ILE A 353 -17.77 -7.10 -15.02
N ALA A 354 -17.36 -6.96 -13.76
CA ALA A 354 -18.28 -6.69 -12.65
C ALA A 354 -19.02 -5.34 -12.83
N SER A 355 -18.32 -4.30 -13.28
CA SER A 355 -18.95 -2.99 -13.54
C SER A 355 -19.88 -3.03 -14.74
N ALA A 356 -19.51 -3.75 -15.79
CA ALA A 356 -20.37 -3.96 -16.97
C ALA A 356 -21.67 -4.71 -16.62
N LEU A 357 -21.58 -5.76 -15.81
CA LEU A 357 -22.75 -6.50 -15.31
C LEU A 357 -23.64 -5.62 -14.42
N LEU A 358 -23.05 -4.83 -13.53
CA LEU A 358 -23.80 -3.91 -12.68
C LEU A 358 -24.58 -2.89 -13.52
N LEU A 359 -23.93 -2.27 -14.52
CA LEU A 359 -24.55 -1.31 -15.42
C LEU A 359 -25.69 -1.97 -16.22
N MET A 360 -25.50 -3.19 -16.70
CA MET A 360 -26.53 -3.94 -17.42
C MET A 360 -27.76 -4.22 -16.53
N VAL A 361 -27.55 -4.68 -15.30
CA VAL A 361 -28.63 -4.93 -14.34
C VAL A 361 -29.41 -3.64 -14.04
N VAL A 362 -28.69 -2.55 -13.78
CA VAL A 362 -29.30 -1.25 -13.49
C VAL A 362 -30.11 -0.73 -14.70
N ALA A 363 -29.58 -0.88 -15.93
CA ALA A 363 -30.29 -0.49 -17.14
C ALA A 363 -31.57 -1.31 -17.37
N VAL A 364 -31.54 -2.61 -17.12
CA VAL A 364 -32.71 -3.47 -17.16
C VAL A 364 -33.77 -3.04 -16.16
N ILE A 365 -33.36 -2.76 -14.89
CA ILE A 365 -34.28 -2.26 -13.88
C ILE A 365 -34.87 -0.90 -14.27
N ALA A 366 -34.08 0.01 -14.79
CA ALA A 366 -34.54 1.32 -15.28
C ALA A 366 -35.54 1.22 -16.42
N SER A 367 -35.44 0.16 -17.25
CA SER A 367 -36.34 -0.10 -18.36
C SER A 367 -37.72 -0.63 -17.94
N VAL A 368 -37.84 -1.17 -16.71
CA VAL A 368 -39.11 -1.76 -16.22
C VAL A 368 -40.22 -0.70 -16.11
N LEU A 369 -39.88 0.51 -15.63
CA LEU A 369 -40.86 1.58 -15.43
C LEU A 369 -41.52 2.03 -16.76
N PRO A 370 -40.77 2.38 -17.82
CA PRO A 370 -41.34 2.68 -19.13
C PRO A 370 -42.08 1.48 -19.74
N ALA A 371 -41.55 0.28 -19.58
CA ALA A 371 -42.16 -0.95 -20.09
C ALA A 371 -43.55 -1.22 -19.45
N THR A 372 -43.69 -1.03 -18.14
CA THR A 372 -44.97 -1.19 -17.46
C THR A 372 -45.99 -0.13 -17.88
N ARG A 373 -45.55 1.09 -18.19
CA ARG A 373 -46.43 2.14 -18.76
C ARG A 373 -46.92 1.74 -20.17
N ALA A 374 -46.04 1.20 -21.01
CA ALA A 374 -46.39 0.70 -22.31
C ALA A 374 -47.45 -0.40 -22.26
N ALA A 375 -47.35 -1.31 -21.29
CA ALA A 375 -48.31 -2.43 -21.14
C ALA A 375 -49.68 -2.03 -20.56
N ARG A 376 -49.79 -0.81 -19.99
CA ARG A 376 -51.01 -0.26 -19.39
C ARG A 376 -51.74 0.75 -20.29
N VAL A 377 -51.36 0.88 -21.55
CA VAL A 377 -52.01 1.77 -22.52
C VAL A 377 -53.46 1.36 -22.68
N ASP A 378 -54.37 2.31 -22.45
CA ASP A 378 -55.80 2.11 -22.68
C ASP A 378 -56.08 2.14 -24.20
N VAL A 379 -56.52 0.98 -24.74
CA VAL A 379 -56.76 0.79 -26.16
C VAL A 379 -57.78 1.80 -26.68
N MET A 380 -58.78 2.16 -25.88
CA MET A 380 -59.82 3.15 -26.24
C MET A 380 -59.27 4.58 -26.34
N GLN A 381 -58.34 4.96 -25.45
CA GLN A 381 -57.68 6.27 -25.52
C GLN A 381 -56.65 6.34 -26.66
N ALA A 382 -55.95 5.26 -26.94
CA ALA A 382 -54.91 5.20 -27.98
C ALA A 382 -55.54 5.30 -29.41
N LEU A 383 -56.79 4.88 -29.58
CA LEU A 383 -57.53 4.97 -30.84
C LEU A 383 -58.30 6.30 -30.99
N ARG A 384 -58.48 7.08 -29.90
CA ARG A 384 -59.25 8.31 -29.86
C ARG A 384 -58.40 9.60 -29.91
N SER A 385 -57.08 9.48 -29.77
CA SER A 385 -56.15 10.60 -29.88
C SER A 385 -55.86 10.90 -31.35
N GLU A 386 -56.62 11.79 -31.95
CA GLU A 386 -56.27 12.56 -33.13
C GLU A 386 -55.30 13.67 -32.76
#